data_17ffade343b4a1b7784728f10d366bd5
#
_entry.id   17ffade343b4a1b7784728f10d366bd5
#
_cell.length_a   1.000
_cell.length_b   1.000
_cell.length_c   1.000
_cell.angle_alpha   90.00
_cell.angle_beta   90.00
_cell.angle_gamma   90.00
#
_symmetry.space_group_name_H-M   'P 1'
#
loop_
_entity.id
_entity.type
_entity.pdbx_description
1 polymer ?
#
loop_
_entity_poly.entity_id
_entity_poly.type
_entity_poly.pdbx_seq_one_letter_code
_entity_poly.pdbx_strand_id
1 'polypeptide(L)'
;MKNCIFCNRVNLVTDIVYEDELVMAFMDIEPINEGHVLLIPKKHYLDVDEIPDETLSHLMIISKKIVSALKEIYKPDGYSIMQNGGSFNDVGHYHLHIFPRYSGDGFGWTCGEERKNRNIEKTKRISEMLHGR
;
A
#
# COMPACT_ATOMS: atom_id res chain seq x y z
N MET A 1 1.62 20.70 3.72
CA MET A 1 0.82 19.64 3.09
C MET A 1 -0.68 19.94 3.07
N LYS A 2 -0.99 21.21 2.87
CA LYS A 2 -2.37 21.68 2.88
C LYS A 2 -3.25 21.00 1.82
N ASN A 3 -2.65 20.62 0.68
CA ASN A 3 -3.40 20.04 -0.42
C ASN A 3 -3.48 18.51 -0.40
N CYS A 4 -2.87 17.88 0.59
CA CYS A 4 -2.90 16.43 0.71
C CYS A 4 -4.19 15.99 1.40
N ILE A 5 -5.02 15.21 0.71
CA ILE A 5 -6.28 14.74 1.26
C ILE A 5 -6.08 13.79 2.44
N PHE A 6 -4.96 13.07 2.49
CA PHE A 6 -4.67 12.16 3.60
C PHE A 6 -4.10 12.90 4.82
N CYS A 7 -3.42 14.02 4.62
CA CYS A 7 -3.01 14.88 5.73
C CYS A 7 -4.20 15.63 6.32
N ASN A 8 -5.22 15.89 5.52
CA ASN A 8 -6.45 16.54 5.99
C ASN A 8 -7.42 15.50 6.53
N ARG A 9 -7.29 15.22 7.82
CA ARG A 9 -8.00 14.12 8.48
C ARG A 9 -9.50 14.32 8.67
N VAL A 10 -10.00 15.53 8.46
CA VAL A 10 -11.42 15.84 8.66
C VAL A 10 -12.32 14.94 7.81
N ASN A 11 -11.91 14.69 6.58
CA ASN A 11 -12.71 13.88 5.65
C ASN A 11 -12.57 12.37 5.89
N LEU A 12 -11.68 11.95 6.77
CA LEU A 12 -11.39 10.53 7.02
C LEU A 12 -11.94 10.02 8.35
N VAL A 13 -12.41 10.93 9.19
CA VAL A 13 -12.76 10.65 10.59
C VAL A 13 -13.73 9.48 10.75
N THR A 14 -14.75 9.38 9.90
CA THR A 14 -15.77 8.33 10.00
C THR A 14 -15.32 6.98 9.48
N ASP A 15 -14.24 6.95 8.72
CA ASP A 15 -13.76 5.73 8.06
C ASP A 15 -12.48 5.17 8.69
N ILE A 16 -11.95 5.83 9.73
CA ILE A 16 -10.74 5.37 10.41
C ILE A 16 -11.02 4.08 11.16
N VAL A 17 -10.21 3.05 10.89
CA VAL A 17 -10.33 1.75 11.54
C VAL A 17 -9.18 1.47 12.51
N TYR A 18 -8.07 2.18 12.37
CA TYR A 18 -6.92 2.04 13.26
C TYR A 18 -6.08 3.31 13.24
N GLU A 19 -5.51 3.64 14.37
CA GLU A 19 -4.61 4.78 14.47
C GLU A 19 -3.68 4.61 15.66
N ASP A 20 -2.40 4.92 15.46
CA ASP A 20 -1.43 5.04 16.55
C ASP A 20 -0.50 6.23 16.27
N GLU A 21 0.65 6.32 16.95
CA GLU A 21 1.55 7.45 16.80
C GLU A 21 2.17 7.56 15.41
N LEU A 22 2.37 6.45 14.72
CA LEU A 22 3.10 6.40 13.46
C LEU A 22 2.21 6.24 12.23
N VAL A 23 1.10 5.53 12.35
CA VAL A 23 0.29 5.13 11.20
C VAL A 23 -1.19 5.33 11.44
N MET A 24 -1.94 5.33 10.34
CA MET A 24 -3.40 5.39 10.36
C MET A 24 -3.94 4.50 9.24
N ALA A 25 -5.05 3.83 9.52
CA ALA A 25 -5.75 3.03 8.52
C ALA A 25 -7.20 3.45 8.44
N PHE A 26 -7.73 3.54 7.24
CA PHE A 26 -9.11 3.95 6.99
C PHE A 26 -9.65 3.25 5.76
N MET A 27 -10.97 3.23 5.63
CA MET A 27 -11.62 2.55 4.51
C MET A 27 -11.51 3.39 3.24
N ASP A 28 -11.27 2.71 2.11
CA ASP A 28 -11.28 3.36 0.79
C ASP A 28 -12.74 3.68 0.42
N ILE A 29 -13.00 4.91 -0.02
CA ILE A 29 -14.35 5.34 -0.43
C ILE A 29 -14.76 4.78 -1.80
N GLU A 30 -13.80 4.29 -2.58
CA GLU A 30 -14.05 3.63 -3.86
C GLU A 30 -13.39 2.26 -3.85
N PRO A 31 -13.88 1.33 -3.02
CA PRO A 31 -13.20 0.06 -2.81
C PRO A 31 -13.19 -0.82 -4.06
N ILE A 32 -12.08 -1.54 -4.25
CA ILE A 32 -12.01 -2.59 -5.28
C ILE A 32 -12.94 -3.73 -4.87
N ASN A 33 -12.88 -4.12 -3.59
CA ASN A 33 -13.82 -5.04 -2.98
C ASN A 33 -14.19 -4.49 -1.61
N GLU A 34 -15.33 -4.90 -1.07
CA GLU A 34 -15.70 -4.49 0.28
C GLU A 34 -14.62 -4.91 1.27
N GLY A 35 -14.27 -4.03 2.19
CA GLY A 35 -13.17 -4.26 3.13
C GLY A 35 -11.83 -3.73 2.66
N HIS A 36 -11.80 -2.93 1.62
CA HIS A 36 -10.59 -2.29 1.09
C HIS A 36 -10.10 -1.22 2.07
N VAL A 37 -8.95 -1.46 2.67
CA VAL A 37 -8.33 -0.58 3.66
C VAL A 37 -7.15 0.14 3.03
N LEU A 38 -6.99 1.42 3.37
CA LEU A 38 -5.79 2.19 3.07
C LEU A 38 -4.98 2.35 4.36
N LEU A 39 -3.70 2.05 4.31
CA LEU A 39 -2.80 2.19 5.45
C LEU A 39 -1.70 3.17 5.09
N ILE A 40 -1.56 4.22 5.90
CA ILE A 40 -0.63 5.31 5.63
C ILE A 40 0.25 5.61 6.84
N PRO A 41 1.46 6.13 6.62
CA PRO A 41 2.18 6.81 7.69
C PRO A 41 1.48 8.14 7.96
N LYS A 42 1.42 8.55 9.22
CA LYS A 42 0.82 9.84 9.58
C LYS A 42 1.61 11.00 9.01
N LYS A 43 2.93 10.90 9.07
CA LYS A 43 3.80 11.90 8.47
C LYS A 43 3.77 11.78 6.95
N HIS A 44 3.84 12.91 6.28
CA HIS A 44 3.77 12.95 4.82
C HIS A 44 5.07 12.44 4.19
N TYR A 45 4.98 11.31 3.49
CA TYR A 45 6.05 10.77 2.64
C TYR A 45 5.46 10.46 1.28
N LEU A 46 6.23 10.67 0.23
CA LEU A 46 5.77 10.35 -1.12
C LEU A 46 6.14 8.92 -1.50
N ASP A 47 7.41 8.56 -1.38
CA ASP A 47 7.92 7.27 -1.84
C ASP A 47 8.45 6.41 -0.70
N VAL A 48 8.50 5.10 -0.93
CA VAL A 48 8.89 4.11 0.07
C VAL A 48 10.31 4.35 0.60
N ASP A 49 11.21 4.79 -0.25
CA ASP A 49 12.61 5.00 0.13
C ASP A 49 12.85 6.26 0.97
N GLU A 50 11.82 7.08 1.16
CA GLU A 50 11.88 8.24 2.06
C GLU A 50 11.46 7.89 3.49
N ILE A 51 10.80 6.76 3.70
CA ILE A 51 10.20 6.40 4.99
C ILE A 51 11.27 5.85 5.93
N PRO A 52 11.40 6.37 7.17
CA PRO A 52 12.32 5.79 8.14
C PRO A 52 12.01 4.32 8.40
N ASP A 53 13.06 3.54 8.67
CA ASP A 53 12.94 2.09 8.87
C ASP A 53 11.93 1.73 9.94
N GLU A 54 11.89 2.47 11.06
CA GLU A 54 10.94 2.22 12.14
C GLU A 54 9.49 2.32 11.65
N THR A 55 9.17 3.39 10.93
CA THR A 55 7.82 3.59 10.40
C THR A 55 7.49 2.56 9.34
N LEU A 56 8.44 2.26 8.46
CA LEU A 56 8.23 1.28 7.40
C LEU A 56 7.98 -0.12 7.97
N SER A 57 8.78 -0.53 8.94
CA SER A 57 8.58 -1.80 9.64
C SER A 57 7.23 -1.85 10.32
N HIS A 58 6.83 -0.74 10.96
CA HIS A 58 5.54 -0.66 11.64
C HIS A 58 4.36 -0.77 10.67
N LEU A 59 4.46 -0.13 9.49
CA LEU A 59 3.45 -0.28 8.44
C LEU A 59 3.23 -1.76 8.09
N MET A 60 4.30 -2.52 7.94
CA MET A 60 4.19 -3.94 7.60
C MET A 60 3.58 -4.76 8.73
N ILE A 61 3.92 -4.46 9.98
CA ILE A 61 3.34 -5.14 11.14
C ILE A 61 1.84 -4.87 11.21
N ILE A 62 1.41 -3.63 11.01
CA ILE A 62 -0.01 -3.29 11.01
C ILE A 62 -0.73 -3.91 9.82
N SER A 63 -0.10 -3.94 8.63
CA SER A 63 -0.70 -4.60 7.47
C SER A 63 -1.00 -6.07 7.73
N LYS A 64 -0.12 -6.75 8.46
CA LYS A 64 -0.31 -8.14 8.89
C LYS A 64 -1.58 -8.27 9.74
N LYS A 65 -1.79 -7.36 10.68
CA LYS A 65 -3.00 -7.36 11.53
C LYS A 65 -4.27 -7.09 10.72
N ILE A 66 -4.19 -6.17 9.76
CA ILE A 66 -5.32 -5.86 8.88
C ILE A 66 -5.70 -7.08 8.05
N VAL A 67 -4.72 -7.74 7.45
CA VAL A 67 -4.97 -8.97 6.66
C VAL A 67 -5.66 -10.03 7.53
N SER A 68 -5.19 -10.21 8.76
CA SER A 68 -5.78 -11.18 9.69
C SER A 68 -7.25 -10.86 9.95
N ALA A 69 -7.57 -9.60 10.19
CA ALA A 69 -8.95 -9.15 10.42
C ALA A 69 -9.83 -9.35 9.18
N LEU A 70 -9.32 -9.02 8.00
CA LEU A 70 -10.07 -9.20 6.74
C LEU A 70 -10.36 -10.68 6.47
N LYS A 71 -9.41 -11.56 6.74
CA LYS A 71 -9.62 -13.00 6.60
C LYS A 71 -10.73 -13.50 7.49
N GLU A 72 -10.78 -13.03 8.72
CA GLU A 72 -11.79 -13.46 9.68
C GLU A 72 -13.18 -12.96 9.31
N ILE A 73 -13.27 -11.68 8.94
CA ILE A 73 -14.57 -11.02 8.67
C ILE A 73 -15.17 -11.46 7.33
N TYR A 74 -14.36 -11.46 6.29
CA TYR A 74 -14.84 -11.67 4.92
C TYR A 74 -14.67 -13.10 4.40
N LYS A 75 -13.81 -13.89 5.04
CA LYS A 75 -13.48 -15.26 4.61
C LYS A 75 -13.19 -15.33 3.10
N PRO A 76 -12.27 -14.48 2.61
CA PRO A 76 -11.99 -14.37 1.18
C PRO A 76 -11.17 -15.55 0.67
N ASP A 77 -11.07 -15.66 -0.66
CA ASP A 77 -10.17 -16.61 -1.29
C ASP A 77 -8.71 -16.20 -1.13
N GLY A 78 -8.47 -14.92 -0.97
CA GLY A 78 -7.12 -14.39 -0.76
C GLY A 78 -7.16 -12.90 -0.46
N TYR A 79 -6.03 -12.25 -0.61
CA TYR A 79 -5.92 -10.80 -0.40
C TYR A 79 -4.85 -10.21 -1.30
N SER A 80 -4.87 -8.89 -1.44
CA SER A 80 -3.81 -8.16 -2.14
C SER A 80 -3.32 -7.01 -1.28
N ILE A 81 -2.03 -6.76 -1.33
CA ILE A 81 -1.39 -5.57 -0.78
C ILE A 81 -0.69 -4.88 -1.96
N MET A 82 -1.04 -3.63 -2.21
CA MET A 82 -0.52 -2.89 -3.35
C MET A 82 -0.10 -1.49 -2.96
N GLN A 83 0.95 -0.99 -3.61
CA GLN A 83 1.40 0.38 -3.45
C GLN A 83 1.96 0.87 -4.78
N ASN A 84 1.59 2.08 -5.16
CA ASN A 84 2.11 2.72 -6.36
C ASN A 84 2.96 3.92 -5.97
N GLY A 85 4.13 4.02 -6.56
CA GLY A 85 5.08 5.09 -6.28
C GLY A 85 5.30 6.02 -7.47
N GLY A 86 6.02 7.08 -7.21
CA GLY A 86 6.33 8.08 -8.21
C GLY A 86 5.06 8.69 -8.79
N SER A 87 5.03 8.88 -10.10
CA SER A 87 3.88 9.47 -10.78
C SER A 87 2.62 8.60 -10.79
N PHE A 88 2.75 7.33 -10.39
CA PHE A 88 1.60 6.42 -10.28
C PHE A 88 0.91 6.51 -8.91
N ASN A 89 1.46 7.29 -7.99
CA ASN A 89 0.79 7.59 -6.71
C ASN A 89 -0.20 8.73 -6.96
N ASP A 90 -1.46 8.40 -7.03
CA ASP A 90 -2.52 9.35 -7.41
C ASP A 90 -2.89 10.35 -6.32
N VAL A 91 -2.47 10.10 -5.10
CA VAL A 91 -2.76 10.99 -3.96
C VAL A 91 -1.56 11.85 -3.58
N GLY A 92 -0.33 11.37 -3.81
CA GLY A 92 0.88 12.08 -3.42
C GLY A 92 1.21 11.94 -1.94
N HIS A 93 0.74 10.88 -1.30
CA HIS A 93 1.05 10.49 0.06
C HIS A 93 1.14 8.97 0.07
N TYR A 94 2.21 8.42 0.61
CA TYR A 94 2.43 6.97 0.60
C TYR A 94 1.24 6.24 1.20
N HIS A 95 0.71 5.26 0.51
CA HIS A 95 -0.40 4.46 1.02
C HIS A 95 -0.36 3.03 0.48
N LEU A 96 -0.65 2.10 1.37
CA LEU A 96 -0.83 0.70 1.03
C LEU A 96 -2.31 0.42 0.86
N HIS A 97 -2.67 -0.22 -0.25
CA HIS A 97 -4.00 -0.77 -0.46
C HIS A 97 -4.00 -2.20 0.07
N ILE A 98 -4.93 -2.53 0.94
CA ILE A 98 -5.05 -3.87 1.50
C ILE A 98 -6.52 -4.27 1.37
N PHE A 99 -6.79 -5.32 0.60
CA PHE A 99 -8.19 -5.69 0.36
C PHE A 99 -8.36 -7.18 0.13
N PRO A 100 -9.55 -7.72 0.50
CA PRO A 100 -9.83 -9.13 0.25
C PRO A 100 -10.06 -9.40 -1.23
N ARG A 101 -9.73 -10.61 -1.66
CA ARG A 101 -9.84 -11.05 -3.04
C ARG A 101 -10.70 -12.30 -3.15
N TYR A 102 -11.46 -12.36 -4.23
CA TYR A 102 -12.36 -13.49 -4.52
C TYR A 102 -12.17 -13.94 -5.94
N SER A 103 -12.34 -15.24 -6.18
CA SER A 103 -12.31 -15.78 -7.53
C SER A 103 -13.38 -15.08 -8.38
N GLY A 104 -12.97 -14.57 -9.53
CA GLY A 104 -13.91 -13.87 -10.42
C GLY A 104 -14.26 -12.45 -10.03
N ASP A 105 -13.51 -11.83 -9.13
CA ASP A 105 -13.77 -10.44 -8.69
C ASP A 105 -13.41 -9.38 -9.74
N GLY A 106 -12.87 -9.79 -10.87
CA GLY A 106 -12.60 -8.87 -11.98
C GLY A 106 -11.35 -8.04 -11.84
N PHE A 107 -10.60 -8.21 -10.78
CA PHE A 107 -9.34 -7.47 -10.55
C PHE A 107 -8.15 -8.36 -10.83
N GLY A 108 -7.10 -7.81 -11.42
CA GLY A 108 -5.89 -8.58 -11.69
C GLY A 108 -4.81 -7.73 -12.33
N TRP A 109 -3.72 -8.41 -12.66
CA TRP A 109 -2.60 -7.78 -13.34
C TRP A 109 -2.97 -7.45 -14.78
N THR A 110 -2.49 -6.29 -15.25
CA THR A 110 -2.50 -5.94 -16.66
C THR A 110 -1.09 -5.61 -17.09
N CYS A 111 -0.76 -5.93 -18.33
CA CYS A 111 0.57 -5.65 -18.89
C CYS A 111 0.45 -5.40 -20.39
N GLY A 112 1.52 -4.83 -20.98
CA GLY A 112 1.59 -4.61 -22.41
C GLY A 112 1.59 -5.93 -23.18
N GLU A 113 1.38 -5.84 -24.49
CA GLU A 113 1.33 -7.01 -25.37
C GLU A 113 2.65 -7.79 -25.38
N GLU A 114 3.77 -7.09 -25.30
CA GLU A 114 5.08 -7.72 -25.32
C GLU A 114 5.70 -7.76 -23.94
N ARG A 115 6.23 -8.94 -23.56
CA ARG A 115 7.02 -9.08 -22.34
C ARG A 115 8.42 -8.54 -22.57
N LYS A 116 8.97 -7.88 -21.54
CA LYS A 116 10.32 -7.34 -21.60
C LYS A 116 11.35 -8.41 -21.23
N ASN A 117 12.55 -8.26 -21.75
CA ASN A 117 13.66 -9.16 -21.40
C ASN A 117 14.42 -8.64 -20.20
N ARG A 118 15.04 -9.59 -19.48
CA ARG A 118 15.97 -9.25 -18.41
C ARG A 118 17.22 -8.59 -18.97
N ASN A 119 17.84 -7.75 -18.18
CA ASN A 119 19.14 -7.15 -18.52
C ASN A 119 20.17 -7.64 -17.51
N ILE A 120 21.11 -8.47 -17.99
CA ILE A 120 22.08 -9.15 -17.11
C ILE A 120 23.06 -8.16 -16.47
N GLU A 121 23.51 -7.16 -17.23
CA GLU A 121 24.43 -6.15 -16.69
C GLU A 121 23.78 -5.33 -15.57
N LYS A 122 22.55 -4.90 -15.80
CA LYS A 122 21.80 -4.15 -14.79
C LYS A 122 21.44 -5.01 -13.61
N THR A 123 21.18 -6.29 -13.81
CA THR A 123 20.95 -7.23 -12.72
C THR A 123 22.13 -7.26 -11.76
N LYS A 124 23.34 -7.34 -12.30
CA LYS A 124 24.57 -7.31 -11.50
C LYS A 124 24.71 -6.00 -10.74
N ARG A 125 24.42 -4.89 -11.42
CA ARG A 125 24.50 -3.56 -10.81
C ARG A 125 23.52 -3.43 -9.65
N ILE A 126 22.29 -3.91 -9.81
CA ILE A 126 21.29 -3.90 -8.74
C ILE A 126 21.80 -4.72 -7.54
N SER A 127 22.33 -5.91 -7.81
CA SER A 127 22.88 -6.78 -6.77
C SER A 127 24.00 -6.09 -5.99
N GLU A 128 24.93 -5.46 -6.71
CA GLU A 128 26.03 -4.72 -6.08
C GLU A 128 25.52 -3.58 -5.19
N MET A 129 24.55 -2.83 -5.67
CA MET A 129 23.97 -1.73 -4.90
C MET A 129 23.26 -2.21 -3.64
N LEU A 130 22.54 -3.32 -3.73
CA LEU A 130 21.82 -3.89 -2.57
C LEU A 130 22.77 -4.46 -1.54
N HIS A 131 23.83 -5.13 -1.96
CA HIS A 131 24.81 -5.73 -1.05
C HIS A 131 25.81 -4.73 -0.49
N GLY A 132 26.04 -3.64 -1.20
CA GLY A 132 26.92 -2.57 -0.75
C GLY A 132 26.28 -1.60 0.22
N ARG A 133 25.02 -1.79 0.52
CA ARG A 133 24.27 -0.94 1.43
C ARG A 133 23.85 -1.74 2.67
#